data_d0196db3f026ce30c17eb10c0f53ddce
#
_entry.id   d0196db3f026ce30c17eb10c0f53ddce
#
_cell.length_a   1.000
_cell.length_b   1.000
_cell.length_c   1.000
_cell.angle_alpha   90.00
_cell.angle_beta   90.00
_cell.angle_gamma   90.00
#
_symmetry.space_group_name_H-M   'P 1'
#
loop_
_entity.id
_entity.type
_entity.pdbx_description
1 polymer ?
#
loop_
_entity_poly.entity_id
_entity_poly.type
_entity_poly.pdbx_seq_one_letter_code
_entity_poly.pdbx_strand_id
1 'polypeptide(L)'
;SGSEAWDITGMQFDPRRHPHVQDLRNRLWQPQKGAPNLTIRISGDIPPASGLGSSAALSVAASAALRTARGRWFNTADETQKSESWAEGYSSHFENENVYSVEDREINARREGKVGNALHYITDESVVDIDECALLAHAVEAVAQGGRASPMDASTCAHGGIILLSDSLESHAEYLYTRRLKMSEGERIWHLHSINLPKSTEEVFLVIGNTGVHAPTSHQVAKVAAAIEAHPERMKEIETIGIIARRGIQSLREGDYAAVGRAMTENQIMLQGLGVSCPELENLIRAAAPTALGAKLTGAGGGGCMVALTTNPKQTSEAIELAGGR
;
A
#
# COMPACT_ATOMS: atom_id res chain seq x y z
N SER A 1 0.11 30.21 20.74
CA SER A 1 -0.06 29.57 19.43
C SER A 1 1.23 28.86 19.06
N GLY A 2 1.36 27.61 19.49
CA GLY A 2 2.49 26.76 19.09
C GLY A 2 2.33 26.39 17.62
N SER A 3 3.30 26.72 16.79
CA SER A 3 3.36 26.26 15.42
C SER A 3 3.60 24.74 15.44
N GLU A 4 2.67 23.97 14.92
CA GLU A 4 2.92 22.57 14.62
C GLU A 4 3.94 22.50 13.49
N ALA A 5 5.14 22.06 13.80
CA ALA A 5 6.16 21.83 12.79
C ALA A 5 6.13 20.33 12.40
N TRP A 6 5.82 20.07 11.15
CA TRP A 6 5.93 18.74 10.57
C TRP A 6 7.17 18.72 9.70
N ASP A 7 8.09 17.84 10.01
CA ASP A 7 9.29 17.63 9.21
C ASP A 7 9.15 16.29 8.47
N ILE A 8 8.97 16.36 7.17
CA ILE A 8 8.94 15.19 6.31
C ILE A 8 10.23 15.18 5.51
N THR A 9 11.13 14.27 5.82
CA THR A 9 12.42 14.11 5.12
C THR A 9 13.25 15.40 5.03
N GLY A 10 13.28 16.17 6.12
CA GLY A 10 13.98 17.45 6.17
C GLY A 10 13.24 18.61 5.46
N MET A 11 12.01 18.38 5.03
CA MET A 11 11.16 19.41 4.42
C MET A 11 10.08 19.87 5.40
N GLN A 12 9.77 21.14 5.39
CA GLN A 12 8.67 21.67 6.18
C GLN A 12 7.34 21.07 5.70
N PHE A 13 6.48 20.68 6.64
CA PHE A 13 5.15 20.17 6.32
C PHE A 13 4.34 21.20 5.52
N ASP A 14 3.79 20.74 4.40
CA ASP A 14 2.84 21.49 3.59
C ASP A 14 1.59 20.63 3.37
N PRO A 15 0.41 21.02 3.90
CA PRO A 15 -0.83 20.27 3.72
C PRO A 15 -1.20 19.99 2.27
N ARG A 16 -0.77 20.85 1.35
CA ARG A 16 -1.04 20.70 -0.09
C ARG A 16 -0.18 19.62 -0.73
N ARG A 17 1.02 19.43 -0.19
CA ARG A 17 1.98 18.40 -0.65
C ARG A 17 1.77 17.06 0.04
N HIS A 18 1.22 17.08 1.27
CA HIS A 18 1.04 15.90 2.11
C HIS A 18 -0.41 15.77 2.60
N PRO A 19 -1.40 15.73 1.67
CA PRO A 19 -2.81 15.74 2.04
C PRO A 19 -3.22 14.52 2.86
N HIS A 20 -2.63 13.37 2.62
CA HIS A 20 -2.87 12.13 3.36
C HIS A 20 -2.43 12.24 4.83
N VAL A 21 -1.28 12.85 5.12
CA VAL A 21 -0.82 13.05 6.50
C VAL A 21 -1.69 14.07 7.22
N GLN A 22 -2.10 15.12 6.53
CA GLN A 22 -3.04 16.11 7.08
C GLN A 22 -4.40 15.47 7.42
N ASP A 23 -4.89 14.59 6.56
CA ASP A 23 -6.16 13.91 6.78
C ASP A 23 -6.06 12.93 7.98
N LEU A 24 -4.99 12.15 8.06
CA LEU A 24 -4.71 11.29 9.23
C LEU A 24 -4.67 12.09 10.54
N ARG A 25 -3.98 13.22 10.54
CA ARG A 25 -3.93 14.11 11.71
C ARG A 25 -5.33 14.60 12.10
N ASN A 26 -6.12 15.03 11.14
CA ASN A 26 -7.48 15.51 11.40
C ASN A 26 -8.39 14.40 11.94
N ARG A 27 -8.21 13.17 11.50
CA ARG A 27 -8.97 12.01 11.96
C ARG A 27 -8.53 11.52 13.34
N LEU A 28 -7.23 11.35 13.53
CA LEU A 28 -6.69 10.67 14.70
C LEU A 28 -6.31 11.61 15.83
N TRP A 29 -5.94 12.84 15.56
CA TRP A 29 -5.47 13.79 16.57
C TRP A 29 -6.44 14.95 16.82
N GLN A 30 -7.25 15.32 15.86
CA GLN A 30 -8.33 16.30 15.95
C GLN A 30 -7.96 17.62 16.67
N PRO A 31 -6.95 18.38 16.21
CA PRO A 31 -6.52 19.61 16.87
C PRO A 31 -7.62 20.67 16.95
N GLN A 32 -8.57 20.67 16.02
CA GLN A 32 -9.73 21.53 16.02
C GLN A 32 -10.70 21.26 17.19
N LYS A 33 -10.59 20.11 17.84
CA LYS A 33 -11.37 19.72 19.01
C LYS A 33 -10.56 19.78 20.32
N GLY A 34 -9.41 20.45 20.32
CA GLY A 34 -8.62 20.66 21.53
C GLY A 34 -7.52 19.63 21.77
N ALA A 35 -7.16 18.77 20.81
CA ALA A 35 -6.00 17.92 20.96
C ALA A 35 -4.73 18.73 21.21
N PRO A 36 -3.81 18.26 22.06
CA PRO A 36 -2.58 18.99 22.37
C PRO A 36 -1.67 19.16 21.15
N ASN A 37 -0.72 20.09 21.24
CA ASN A 37 0.27 20.29 20.19
C ASN A 37 1.07 19.02 19.93
N LEU A 38 1.29 18.71 18.66
CA LEU A 38 1.95 17.51 18.20
C LEU A 38 3.12 17.86 17.29
N THR A 39 4.25 17.22 17.49
CA THR A 39 5.38 17.26 16.57
C THR A 39 5.56 15.88 15.96
N ILE A 40 5.44 15.77 14.64
CA ILE A 40 5.70 14.53 13.90
C ILE A 40 7.03 14.69 13.16
N ARG A 41 7.93 13.74 13.37
CA ARG A 41 9.17 13.60 12.60
C ARG A 41 9.09 12.34 11.76
N ILE A 42 9.40 12.48 10.49
CA ILE A 42 9.37 11.38 9.52
C ILE A 42 10.78 11.22 8.99
N SER A 43 11.28 10.00 9.02
CA SER A 43 12.53 9.61 8.39
C SER A 43 12.32 8.30 7.64
N GLY A 44 13.01 8.12 6.54
CA GLY A 44 12.93 6.90 5.74
C GLY A 44 13.86 7.01 4.53
N ASP A 45 14.16 5.86 3.97
CA ASP A 45 15.03 5.69 2.80
C ASP A 45 14.27 5.27 1.53
N ILE A 46 12.93 5.12 1.62
CA ILE A 46 12.09 4.80 0.46
C ILE A 46 11.97 6.05 -0.44
N PRO A 47 12.47 6.00 -1.68
CA PRO A 47 12.36 7.14 -2.59
C PRO A 47 10.90 7.51 -2.85
N PRO A 48 10.52 8.79 -2.74
CA PRO A 48 9.15 9.20 -3.03
C PRO A 48 8.80 9.03 -4.50
N ALA A 49 7.54 8.67 -4.79
CA ALA A 49 7.01 8.46 -6.14
C ALA A 49 7.81 7.46 -7.00
N SER A 50 8.42 6.48 -6.37
CA SER A 50 9.23 5.43 -7.01
C SER A 50 8.42 4.18 -7.41
N GLY A 51 7.13 4.11 -7.07
CA GLY A 51 6.33 2.90 -7.25
C GLY A 51 6.58 1.82 -6.20
N LEU A 52 7.20 2.19 -5.06
CA LEU A 52 7.48 1.30 -3.93
C LEU A 52 6.53 1.50 -2.75
N GLY A 53 5.37 2.13 -2.96
CA GLY A 53 4.37 2.33 -1.92
C GLY A 53 4.80 3.32 -0.82
N SER A 54 5.69 4.30 -1.09
CA SER A 54 6.21 5.23 -0.08
C SER A 54 5.10 6.04 0.62
N SER A 55 4.05 6.43 -0.10
CA SER A 55 2.88 7.13 0.44
C SER A 55 2.12 6.24 1.43
N ALA A 56 1.86 4.99 1.05
CA ALA A 56 1.19 4.01 1.88
C ALA A 56 2.00 3.67 3.13
N ALA A 57 3.32 3.47 2.98
CA ALA A 57 4.22 3.21 4.10
C ALA A 57 4.19 4.37 5.12
N LEU A 58 4.24 5.61 4.63
CA LEU A 58 4.10 6.80 5.47
C LEU A 58 2.73 6.83 6.17
N SER A 59 1.65 6.57 5.44
CA SER A 59 0.29 6.60 5.98
C SER A 59 0.07 5.52 7.05
N VAL A 60 0.57 4.30 6.85
CA VAL A 60 0.52 3.22 7.84
C VAL A 60 1.34 3.57 9.07
N ALA A 61 2.57 4.03 8.91
CA ALA A 61 3.45 4.41 10.02
C ALA A 61 2.87 5.58 10.83
N ALA A 62 2.32 6.59 10.14
CA ALA A 62 1.67 7.73 10.79
C ALA A 62 0.39 7.31 11.52
N SER A 63 -0.41 6.41 10.97
CA SER A 63 -1.60 5.85 11.62
C SER A 63 -1.23 5.14 12.92
N ALA A 64 -0.24 4.25 12.87
CA ALA A 64 0.24 3.53 14.05
C ALA A 64 0.80 4.47 15.13
N ALA A 65 1.62 5.45 14.73
CA ALA A 65 2.21 6.42 15.66
C ALA A 65 1.15 7.31 16.32
N LEU A 66 0.21 7.84 15.55
CA LEU A 66 -0.87 8.68 16.07
C LEU A 66 -1.81 7.92 16.99
N ARG A 67 -2.11 6.66 16.65
CA ARG A 67 -2.92 5.79 17.52
C ARG A 67 -2.23 5.49 18.83
N THR A 68 -0.96 5.12 18.80
CA THR A 68 -0.17 4.90 20.00
C THR A 68 -0.11 6.17 20.86
N ALA A 69 0.14 7.33 20.28
CA ALA A 69 0.17 8.59 20.99
C ALA A 69 -1.17 8.93 21.62
N ARG A 70 -2.28 8.66 20.92
CA ARG A 70 -3.64 8.85 21.43
C ARG A 70 -3.95 7.92 22.59
N GLY A 71 -3.61 6.64 22.49
CA GLY A 71 -3.78 5.68 23.58
C GLY A 71 -3.00 6.10 24.82
N ARG A 72 -1.74 6.53 24.68
CA ARG A 72 -0.93 7.06 25.78
C ARG A 72 -1.58 8.28 26.44
N TRP A 73 -2.01 9.24 25.63
CA TRP A 73 -2.70 10.42 26.16
C TRP A 73 -3.95 10.01 26.93
N PHE A 74 -4.79 9.14 26.36
CA PHE A 74 -6.03 8.69 26.97
C PHE A 74 -5.80 7.97 28.31
N ASN A 75 -4.76 7.16 28.41
CA ASN A 75 -4.42 6.43 29.62
C ASN A 75 -3.81 7.33 30.72
N THR A 76 -3.21 8.46 30.34
CA THR A 76 -2.60 9.41 31.28
C THR A 76 -3.48 10.60 31.64
N ALA A 77 -4.53 10.88 30.84
CA ALA A 77 -5.45 11.97 31.10
C ALA A 77 -6.38 11.67 32.27
N ASP A 78 -6.71 12.68 33.05
CA ASP A 78 -7.74 12.56 34.11
C ASP A 78 -9.17 12.49 33.52
N GLU A 79 -10.15 12.12 34.36
CA GLU A 79 -11.54 11.95 33.92
C GLU A 79 -12.17 13.24 33.41
N THR A 80 -11.75 14.40 33.92
CA THR A 80 -12.23 15.70 33.48
C THR A 80 -11.70 15.99 32.04
N GLN A 81 -10.45 15.71 31.81
CA GLN A 81 -9.83 15.84 30.48
C GLN A 81 -10.46 14.88 29.48
N LYS A 82 -10.83 13.67 29.91
CA LYS A 82 -11.49 12.69 29.06
C LYS A 82 -12.90 13.10 28.67
N SER A 83 -13.68 13.69 29.60
CA SER A 83 -15.08 14.07 29.36
C SER A 83 -15.25 15.22 28.36
N GLU A 84 -14.26 16.12 28.24
CA GLU A 84 -14.26 17.22 27.28
C GLU A 84 -13.44 16.87 26.03
N SER A 85 -13.09 15.62 25.85
CA SER A 85 -11.97 15.29 25.02
C SER A 85 -12.32 15.15 23.54
N TRP A 86 -11.42 15.66 22.73
CA TRP A 86 -11.28 15.34 21.32
C TRP A 86 -11.24 13.82 21.05
N ALA A 87 -11.04 13.00 22.06
CA ALA A 87 -11.05 11.55 21.98
C ALA A 87 -12.46 10.94 21.95
N GLU A 88 -13.50 11.67 22.41
CA GLU A 88 -14.87 11.22 22.24
C GLU A 88 -15.28 11.19 20.78
N GLY A 89 -16.03 10.18 20.39
CA GLY A 89 -16.57 10.05 19.04
C GLY A 89 -15.60 9.47 17.99
N TYR A 90 -14.49 8.89 18.43
CA TYR A 90 -13.59 8.21 17.48
C TYR A 90 -14.28 7.06 16.73
N SER A 91 -15.19 6.34 17.38
CA SER A 91 -16.00 5.30 16.75
C SER A 91 -17.00 5.86 15.74
N SER A 92 -17.56 7.05 16.01
CA SER A 92 -18.54 7.69 15.12
C SER A 92 -17.91 8.22 13.82
N HIS A 93 -16.62 8.55 13.86
CA HIS A 93 -15.91 9.00 12.65
C HIS A 93 -15.79 7.92 11.57
N PHE A 94 -15.61 6.66 11.98
CA PHE A 94 -15.52 5.55 11.05
C PHE A 94 -16.87 5.05 10.56
N GLU A 95 -17.91 5.16 11.40
CA GLU A 95 -19.27 4.73 11.07
C GLU A 95 -19.93 5.60 9.99
N ASN A 96 -19.58 6.87 9.95
CA ASN A 96 -20.15 7.84 9.00
C ASN A 96 -19.33 8.01 7.73
N GLU A 97 -18.14 7.43 7.65
CA GLU A 97 -17.31 7.57 6.46
C GLU A 97 -17.57 6.43 5.47
N ASN A 98 -17.85 6.80 4.23
CA ASN A 98 -18.07 5.90 3.10
C ASN A 98 -16.87 4.98 2.78
N VAL A 99 -15.81 5.03 3.58
CA VAL A 99 -14.52 4.37 3.34
C VAL A 99 -14.29 3.18 4.27
N TYR A 100 -15.08 3.07 5.34
CA TYR A 100 -14.92 2.06 6.37
C TYR A 100 -16.26 1.36 6.62
N SER A 101 -16.39 0.10 6.27
CA SER A 101 -17.64 -0.63 6.52
C SER A 101 -17.64 -1.27 7.91
N VAL A 102 -18.83 -1.36 8.52
CA VAL A 102 -19.03 -2.10 9.79
C VAL A 102 -18.64 -3.57 9.62
N GLU A 103 -18.89 -4.14 8.43
CA GLU A 103 -18.55 -5.53 8.10
C GLU A 103 -17.04 -5.79 8.13
N ASP A 104 -16.21 -4.84 7.66
CA ASP A 104 -14.75 -4.98 7.72
C ASP A 104 -14.27 -5.08 9.18
N ARG A 105 -14.88 -4.31 10.08
CA ARG A 105 -14.58 -4.36 11.52
C ARG A 105 -15.02 -5.66 12.17
N GLU A 106 -16.21 -6.15 11.86
CA GLU A 106 -16.71 -7.41 12.38
C GLU A 106 -15.88 -8.61 11.94
N ILE A 107 -15.44 -8.62 10.66
CA ILE A 107 -14.60 -9.68 10.13
C ILE A 107 -13.24 -9.68 10.83
N ASN A 108 -12.63 -8.51 10.99
CA ASN A 108 -11.34 -8.40 11.66
C ASN A 108 -11.44 -8.78 13.15
N ALA A 109 -12.48 -8.34 13.85
CA ALA A 109 -12.74 -8.72 15.24
C ALA A 109 -12.94 -10.24 15.43
N ARG A 110 -13.63 -10.89 14.48
CA ARG A 110 -13.82 -12.36 14.49
C ARG A 110 -12.51 -13.10 14.25
N ARG A 111 -11.68 -12.62 13.29
CA ARG A 111 -10.40 -13.21 12.95
C ARG A 111 -9.44 -13.20 14.12
N GLU A 112 -9.41 -12.12 14.88
CA GLU A 112 -8.53 -11.98 16.04
C GLU A 112 -9.07 -12.64 17.32
N GLY A 113 -10.24 -13.27 17.27
CA GLY A 113 -10.92 -13.85 18.43
C GLY A 113 -11.44 -12.80 19.41
N LYS A 114 -11.52 -11.55 18.98
CA LYS A 114 -11.97 -10.43 19.76
C LYS A 114 -13.42 -10.11 19.42
N VAL A 115 -14.33 -10.58 20.25
CA VAL A 115 -15.74 -10.17 20.19
C VAL A 115 -15.88 -8.92 21.03
N GLY A 116 -15.90 -7.75 20.41
CA GLY A 116 -16.12 -6.52 21.14
C GLY A 116 -15.66 -5.26 20.41
N ASN A 117 -16.14 -4.14 20.86
CA ASN A 117 -16.01 -2.81 20.31
C ASN A 117 -14.58 -2.47 19.83
N ALA A 118 -14.44 -1.99 18.61
CA ALA A 118 -13.22 -1.36 18.07
C ALA A 118 -12.67 -0.25 19.00
N LEU A 119 -13.45 0.25 19.92
CA LEU A 119 -13.07 1.20 20.97
C LEU A 119 -11.97 0.69 21.90
N HIS A 120 -11.83 -0.61 22.10
CA HIS A 120 -10.76 -1.14 22.97
C HIS A 120 -9.36 -0.85 22.43
N TYR A 121 -9.20 -0.78 21.13
CA TYR A 121 -7.89 -0.52 20.50
C TYR A 121 -7.41 0.91 20.65
N ILE A 122 -8.31 1.83 20.92
CA ILE A 122 -7.98 3.26 21.03
C ILE A 122 -7.41 3.60 22.39
N THR A 123 -7.78 2.83 23.39
CA THR A 123 -7.43 3.06 24.80
C THR A 123 -6.31 2.17 25.31
N ASP A 124 -5.98 1.10 24.61
CA ASP A 124 -4.89 0.19 24.97
C ASP A 124 -3.59 0.59 24.29
N GLU A 125 -2.62 1.07 25.07
CA GLU A 125 -1.28 1.44 24.57
C GLU A 125 -0.50 0.28 23.96
N SER A 126 -0.82 -0.95 24.37
CA SER A 126 -0.05 -2.13 24.00
C SER A 126 -0.44 -2.70 22.64
N VAL A 127 -1.59 -2.31 22.08
CA VAL A 127 -2.14 -2.93 20.88
C VAL A 127 -2.39 -1.89 19.80
N VAL A 128 -1.54 -1.89 18.77
CA VAL A 128 -1.80 -1.24 17.50
C VAL A 128 -2.41 -2.27 16.57
N ASP A 129 -3.67 -2.07 16.18
CA ASP A 129 -4.34 -2.92 15.23
C ASP A 129 -3.79 -2.67 13.82
N ILE A 130 -3.14 -3.68 13.27
CA ILE A 130 -2.50 -3.63 11.94
C ILE A 130 -3.56 -3.45 10.86
N ASP A 131 -4.68 -4.17 10.95
CA ASP A 131 -5.77 -4.09 9.96
C ASP A 131 -6.37 -2.68 9.95
N GLU A 132 -6.55 -2.08 11.12
CA GLU A 132 -7.04 -0.70 11.21
C GLU A 132 -6.04 0.31 10.64
N CYS A 133 -4.74 0.13 10.87
CA CYS A 133 -3.73 0.99 10.24
C CYS A 133 -3.76 0.87 8.72
N ALA A 134 -3.95 -0.33 8.17
CA ALA A 134 -4.10 -0.54 6.74
C ALA A 134 -5.36 0.15 6.19
N LEU A 135 -6.47 0.02 6.90
CA LEU A 135 -7.75 0.64 6.51
C LEU A 135 -7.69 2.17 6.55
N LEU A 136 -7.08 2.74 7.60
CA LEU A 136 -6.85 4.19 7.71
C LEU A 136 -5.95 4.72 6.60
N ALA A 137 -4.84 4.05 6.35
CA ALA A 137 -3.91 4.42 5.29
C ALA A 137 -4.61 4.39 3.92
N HIS A 138 -5.34 3.33 3.61
CA HIS A 138 -6.13 3.26 2.37
C HIS A 138 -7.18 4.38 2.30
N ALA A 139 -7.88 4.67 3.39
CA ALA A 139 -8.89 5.71 3.44
C ALA A 139 -8.34 7.09 3.02
N VAL A 140 -7.21 7.49 3.61
CA VAL A 140 -6.62 8.80 3.31
C VAL A 140 -5.98 8.85 1.93
N GLU A 141 -5.43 7.74 1.44
CA GLU A 141 -4.95 7.64 0.06
C GLU A 141 -6.09 7.73 -0.94
N ALA A 142 -7.23 7.06 -0.66
CA ALA A 142 -8.41 7.14 -1.50
C ALA A 142 -8.93 8.58 -1.61
N VAL A 143 -8.99 9.31 -0.50
CA VAL A 143 -9.37 10.74 -0.51
C VAL A 143 -8.37 11.55 -1.36
N ALA A 144 -7.07 11.39 -1.15
CA ALA A 144 -6.03 12.11 -1.88
C ALA A 144 -6.03 11.82 -3.39
N GLN A 145 -6.52 10.64 -3.80
CA GLN A 145 -6.57 10.19 -5.20
C GLN A 145 -7.99 10.24 -5.81
N GLY A 146 -8.94 10.93 -5.16
CA GLY A 146 -10.32 11.05 -5.65
C GLY A 146 -11.05 9.71 -5.74
N GLY A 147 -10.83 8.81 -4.80
CA GLY A 147 -11.46 7.50 -4.71
C GLY A 147 -10.84 6.41 -5.59
N ARG A 148 -9.70 6.66 -6.24
CA ARG A 148 -9.08 5.73 -7.19
C ARG A 148 -7.95 4.87 -6.61
N ALA A 149 -7.65 5.00 -5.31
CA ALA A 149 -6.67 4.15 -4.65
C ALA A 149 -7.19 2.72 -4.45
N SER A 150 -6.31 1.74 -4.65
CA SER A 150 -6.55 0.37 -4.20
C SER A 150 -5.95 0.16 -2.80
N PRO A 151 -6.45 -0.80 -2.00
CA PRO A 151 -5.89 -1.07 -0.68
C PRO A 151 -4.57 -1.86 -0.71
N MET A 152 -4.02 -2.17 -1.88
CA MET A 152 -2.85 -3.05 -2.05
C MET A 152 -1.64 -2.55 -1.27
N ASP A 153 -1.21 -1.32 -1.55
CA ASP A 153 0.02 -0.77 -0.96
C ASP A 153 -0.12 -0.61 0.55
N ALA A 154 -1.26 -0.07 1.02
CA ALA A 154 -1.55 0.10 2.44
C ALA A 154 -1.56 -1.23 3.19
N SER A 155 -2.20 -2.26 2.61
CA SER A 155 -2.28 -3.58 3.22
C SER A 155 -0.91 -4.26 3.25
N THR A 156 -0.14 -4.15 2.16
CA THR A 156 1.22 -4.72 2.10
C THR A 156 2.16 -4.05 3.11
N CYS A 157 2.10 -2.72 3.23
CA CYS A 157 2.90 -1.99 4.21
C CYS A 157 2.53 -2.32 5.66
N ALA A 158 1.26 -2.60 5.93
CA ALA A 158 0.79 -2.92 7.27
C ALA A 158 1.09 -4.36 7.68
N HIS A 159 0.82 -5.32 6.80
CA HIS A 159 0.94 -6.75 7.13
C HIS A 159 2.32 -7.33 6.83
N GLY A 160 3.05 -6.74 5.90
CA GLY A 160 4.30 -7.32 5.37
C GLY A 160 4.06 -8.59 4.55
N GLY A 161 5.14 -9.30 4.23
CA GLY A 161 5.07 -10.55 3.48
C GLY A 161 4.55 -10.38 2.05
N ILE A 162 3.77 -11.34 1.58
CA ILE A 162 3.19 -11.34 0.23
C ILE A 162 1.68 -11.23 0.34
N ILE A 163 1.12 -10.13 -0.15
CA ILE A 163 -0.31 -9.86 -0.15
C ILE A 163 -0.87 -10.03 -1.57
N LEU A 164 -1.97 -10.76 -1.64
CA LEU A 164 -2.76 -10.93 -2.85
C LEU A 164 -4.06 -10.14 -2.73
N LEU A 165 -4.28 -9.24 -3.66
CA LEU A 165 -5.54 -8.52 -3.85
C LEU A 165 -6.32 -9.15 -5.00
N SER A 166 -7.56 -9.54 -4.74
CA SER A 166 -8.45 -10.14 -5.74
C SER A 166 -9.87 -9.59 -5.64
N ASP A 167 -10.63 -9.69 -6.70
CA ASP A 167 -12.06 -9.44 -6.76
C ASP A 167 -12.91 -10.65 -6.30
N SER A 168 -12.25 -11.75 -5.99
CA SER A 168 -12.86 -12.99 -5.51
C SER A 168 -12.07 -13.61 -4.35
N LEU A 169 -12.73 -14.51 -3.61
CA LEU A 169 -12.04 -15.32 -2.60
C LEU A 169 -11.17 -16.38 -3.30
N GLU A 170 -9.88 -16.35 -3.00
CA GLU A 170 -8.89 -17.25 -3.59
C GLU A 170 -8.63 -18.43 -2.65
N SER A 171 -9.01 -19.64 -3.06
CA SER A 171 -8.92 -20.86 -2.24
C SER A 171 -7.48 -21.31 -1.93
N HIS A 172 -6.50 -20.79 -2.66
CA HIS A 172 -5.08 -21.15 -2.55
C HIS A 172 -4.26 -20.14 -1.74
N ALA A 173 -4.89 -19.14 -1.12
CA ALA A 173 -4.26 -18.16 -0.27
C ALA A 173 -5.02 -18.01 1.05
N GLU A 174 -4.35 -17.57 2.10
CA GLU A 174 -4.98 -17.33 3.40
C GLU A 174 -5.76 -16.02 3.35
N TYR A 175 -7.09 -16.09 3.55
CA TYR A 175 -7.94 -14.92 3.59
C TYR A 175 -7.62 -14.04 4.79
N LEU A 176 -7.43 -12.74 4.54
CA LEU A 176 -7.21 -11.73 5.57
C LEU A 176 -8.52 -11.00 5.89
N TYR A 177 -8.99 -10.18 4.99
CA TYR A 177 -10.23 -9.41 5.12
C TYR A 177 -10.77 -8.93 3.77
N THR A 178 -12.00 -8.44 3.77
CA THR A 178 -12.63 -7.79 2.62
C THR A 178 -12.66 -6.29 2.84
N ARG A 179 -12.14 -5.54 1.88
CA ARG A 179 -12.20 -4.09 1.85
C ARG A 179 -13.31 -3.62 0.93
N ARG A 180 -14.18 -2.78 1.45
CA ARG A 180 -15.25 -2.14 0.68
C ARG A 180 -15.02 -0.63 0.63
N LEU A 181 -15.21 -0.03 -0.54
CA LEU A 181 -15.15 1.40 -0.73
C LEU A 181 -16.41 1.86 -1.46
N LYS A 182 -17.24 2.65 -0.79
CA LYS A 182 -18.41 3.29 -1.38
C LYS A 182 -17.98 4.57 -2.10
N MET A 183 -18.33 4.68 -3.34
CA MET A 183 -18.06 5.82 -4.19
C MET A 183 -19.35 6.32 -4.83
N SER A 184 -19.33 7.53 -5.42
CA SER A 184 -20.46 8.08 -6.16
C SER A 184 -20.93 7.19 -7.34
N GLU A 185 -19.98 6.43 -7.90
CA GLU A 185 -20.19 5.54 -9.05
C GLU A 185 -20.58 4.11 -8.66
N GLY A 186 -20.67 3.79 -7.37
CA GLY A 186 -20.97 2.47 -6.85
C GLY A 186 -19.99 2.00 -5.76
N GLU A 187 -20.10 0.73 -5.41
CA GLU A 187 -19.23 0.11 -4.41
C GLU A 187 -18.11 -0.67 -5.10
N ARG A 188 -16.89 -0.54 -4.59
CA ARG A 188 -15.76 -1.41 -4.95
C ARG A 188 -15.46 -2.36 -3.80
N ILE A 189 -15.20 -3.61 -4.13
CA ILE A 189 -14.93 -4.68 -3.18
C ILE A 189 -13.60 -5.33 -3.57
N TRP A 190 -12.75 -5.57 -2.57
CA TRP A 190 -11.51 -6.31 -2.72
C TRP A 190 -11.38 -7.31 -1.60
N HIS A 191 -10.91 -8.51 -1.93
CA HIS A 191 -10.54 -9.54 -0.98
C HIS A 191 -9.02 -9.59 -0.87
N LEU A 192 -8.54 -9.46 0.35
CA LEU A 192 -7.11 -9.49 0.65
C LEU A 192 -6.74 -10.84 1.25
N HIS A 193 -5.62 -11.34 0.78
CA HIS A 193 -5.09 -12.66 1.19
C HIS A 193 -3.60 -12.54 1.44
N SER A 194 -3.07 -13.41 2.31
CA SER A 194 -1.63 -13.62 2.45
C SER A 194 -1.20 -14.91 1.75
N ILE A 195 0.04 -14.90 1.25
CA ILE A 195 0.66 -16.07 0.63
C ILE A 195 1.84 -16.49 1.47
N ASN A 196 1.76 -17.71 2.00
CA ASN A 196 2.85 -18.31 2.74
C ASN A 196 3.81 -19.00 1.76
N LEU A 197 5.08 -18.64 1.84
CA LEU A 197 6.12 -19.31 1.05
C LEU A 197 6.45 -20.69 1.62
N PRO A 198 6.76 -21.67 0.77
CA PRO A 198 7.28 -22.95 1.22
C PRO A 198 8.66 -22.74 1.86
N LYS A 199 9.02 -23.64 2.77
CA LYS A 199 10.40 -23.69 3.24
C LYS A 199 11.27 -24.17 2.07
N SER A 200 11.98 -23.26 1.44
CA SER A 200 12.92 -23.55 0.36
C SER A 200 14.34 -23.52 0.88
N THR A 201 15.20 -24.33 0.29
CA THR A 201 16.66 -24.29 0.49
C THR A 201 17.34 -23.36 -0.51
N GLU A 202 16.63 -22.95 -1.56
CA GLU A 202 17.13 -22.00 -2.55
C GLU A 202 16.86 -20.57 -2.09
N GLU A 203 17.92 -19.78 -1.95
CA GLU A 203 17.80 -18.35 -1.69
C GLU A 203 17.53 -17.61 -2.98
N VAL A 204 16.44 -16.85 -2.98
CA VAL A 204 16.09 -15.91 -4.06
C VAL A 204 15.97 -14.51 -3.51
N PHE A 205 16.30 -13.55 -4.34
CA PHE A 205 16.36 -12.13 -4.01
C PHE A 205 15.50 -11.31 -4.96
N LEU A 206 14.94 -10.23 -4.44
CA LEU A 206 14.34 -9.16 -5.24
C LEU A 206 15.34 -8.00 -5.30
N VAL A 207 15.84 -7.75 -6.50
CA VAL A 207 16.68 -6.57 -6.77
C VAL A 207 15.79 -5.48 -7.35
N ILE A 208 15.86 -4.29 -6.76
CA ILE A 208 15.09 -3.11 -7.18
C ILE A 208 16.02 -2.16 -7.91
N GLY A 209 15.62 -1.74 -9.11
CA GLY A 209 16.32 -0.72 -9.89
C GLY A 209 15.44 0.50 -10.09
N ASN A 210 15.91 1.67 -9.63
CA ASN A 210 15.21 2.94 -9.80
C ASN A 210 15.71 3.68 -11.03
N THR A 211 14.79 4.07 -11.93
CA THR A 211 15.10 4.85 -13.14
C THR A 211 15.46 6.30 -12.84
N GLY A 212 15.11 6.84 -11.66
CA GLY A 212 15.20 8.26 -11.37
C GLY A 212 14.13 9.12 -12.05
N VAL A 213 13.25 8.52 -12.85
CA VAL A 213 12.14 9.22 -13.51
C VAL A 213 10.92 9.23 -12.61
N HIS A 214 10.42 10.42 -12.30
CA HIS A 214 9.23 10.60 -11.49
C HIS A 214 7.96 10.39 -12.32
N ALA A 215 7.09 9.47 -11.92
CA ALA A 215 5.83 9.17 -12.61
C ALA A 215 4.65 9.15 -11.62
N PRO A 216 3.75 10.16 -11.67
CA PRO A 216 2.57 10.19 -10.82
C PRO A 216 1.62 9.01 -11.13
N THR A 217 1.27 8.22 -10.12
CA THR A 217 0.36 7.07 -10.23
C THR A 217 -0.96 7.44 -10.89
N SER A 218 -1.56 8.57 -10.48
CA SER A 218 -2.85 9.04 -11.00
C SER A 218 -2.85 9.25 -12.52
N HIS A 219 -1.73 9.70 -13.08
CA HIS A 219 -1.59 9.91 -14.53
C HIS A 219 -1.61 8.59 -15.31
N GLN A 220 -0.88 7.57 -14.82
CA GLN A 220 -0.84 6.25 -15.47
C GLN A 220 -2.19 5.54 -15.37
N VAL A 221 -2.83 5.58 -14.20
CA VAL A 221 -4.18 5.03 -14.00
C VAL A 221 -5.20 5.67 -14.93
N ALA A 222 -5.19 7.01 -15.05
CA ALA A 222 -6.07 7.73 -15.98
C ALA A 222 -5.81 7.35 -17.45
N LYS A 223 -4.54 7.17 -17.83
CA LYS A 223 -4.15 6.77 -19.19
C LYS A 223 -4.70 5.38 -19.54
N VAL A 224 -4.57 4.40 -18.65
CA VAL A 224 -5.12 3.04 -18.86
C VAL A 224 -6.64 3.07 -18.91
N ALA A 225 -7.28 3.81 -18.00
CA ALA A 225 -8.74 3.95 -17.99
C ALA A 225 -9.26 4.53 -19.31
N ALA A 226 -8.67 5.61 -19.80
CA ALA A 226 -9.04 6.21 -21.08
C ALA A 226 -8.79 5.26 -22.27
N ALA A 227 -7.70 4.48 -22.24
CA ALA A 227 -7.40 3.51 -23.29
C ALA A 227 -8.45 2.36 -23.34
N ILE A 228 -8.92 1.90 -22.17
CA ILE A 228 -9.97 0.88 -22.08
C ILE A 228 -11.34 1.46 -22.48
N GLU A 229 -11.62 2.71 -22.10
CA GLU A 229 -12.86 3.40 -22.50
C GLU A 229 -12.94 3.55 -24.04
N ALA A 230 -11.83 3.93 -24.68
CA ALA A 230 -11.75 4.06 -26.15
C ALA A 230 -11.77 2.69 -26.86
N HIS A 231 -11.24 1.65 -26.24
CA HIS A 231 -11.04 0.31 -26.78
C HIS A 231 -11.42 -0.75 -25.74
N PRO A 232 -12.71 -1.04 -25.53
CA PRO A 232 -13.19 -1.98 -24.49
C PRO A 232 -12.61 -3.41 -24.63
N GLU A 233 -12.24 -3.82 -25.84
CA GLU A 233 -11.58 -5.11 -26.10
C GLU A 233 -10.24 -5.27 -25.38
N ARG A 234 -9.60 -4.18 -24.99
CA ARG A 234 -8.34 -4.16 -24.20
C ARG A 234 -8.51 -4.66 -22.76
N MET A 235 -9.76 -4.79 -22.28
CA MET A 235 -10.02 -5.45 -21.01
C MET A 235 -9.46 -6.88 -20.96
N LYS A 236 -9.36 -7.56 -22.10
CA LYS A 236 -8.74 -8.88 -22.22
C LYS A 236 -7.24 -8.88 -21.82
N GLU A 237 -6.55 -7.76 -21.98
CA GLU A 237 -5.16 -7.62 -21.52
C GLU A 237 -5.11 -7.65 -19.98
N ILE A 238 -6.06 -7.00 -19.31
CA ILE A 238 -6.20 -7.02 -17.84
C ILE A 238 -6.57 -8.42 -17.34
N GLU A 239 -7.51 -9.10 -18.01
CA GLU A 239 -7.89 -10.48 -17.69
C GLU A 239 -6.68 -11.43 -17.83
N THR A 240 -5.89 -11.24 -18.88
CA THR A 240 -4.65 -12.01 -19.12
C THR A 240 -3.62 -11.78 -18.02
N ILE A 241 -3.47 -10.54 -17.53
CA ILE A 241 -2.63 -10.23 -16.37
C ILE A 241 -3.11 -11.01 -15.13
N GLY A 242 -4.41 -11.09 -14.91
CA GLY A 242 -4.98 -11.88 -13.82
C GLY A 242 -4.65 -13.37 -13.92
N ILE A 243 -4.72 -13.95 -15.12
CA ILE A 243 -4.36 -15.35 -15.37
C ILE A 243 -2.85 -15.59 -15.10
N ILE A 244 -1.99 -14.69 -15.61
CA ILE A 244 -0.53 -14.75 -15.39
C ILE A 244 -0.23 -14.66 -13.88
N ALA A 245 -0.90 -13.76 -13.16
CA ALA A 245 -0.72 -13.58 -11.72
C ALA A 245 -1.08 -14.86 -10.94
N ARG A 246 -2.24 -15.47 -11.21
CA ARG A 246 -2.66 -16.71 -10.55
C ARG A 246 -1.69 -17.87 -10.79
N ARG A 247 -1.19 -18.01 -12.03
CA ARG A 247 -0.16 -18.99 -12.36
C ARG A 247 1.14 -18.70 -11.61
N GLY A 248 1.58 -17.45 -11.56
CA GLY A 248 2.78 -17.05 -10.83
C GLY A 248 2.66 -17.31 -9.33
N ILE A 249 1.49 -17.08 -8.72
CA ILE A 249 1.19 -17.37 -7.33
C ILE A 249 1.28 -18.88 -7.06
N GLN A 250 0.73 -19.70 -7.93
CA GLN A 250 0.81 -21.16 -7.79
C GLN A 250 2.27 -21.61 -7.82
N SER A 251 3.07 -21.13 -8.79
CA SER A 251 4.50 -21.43 -8.89
C SER A 251 5.27 -20.97 -7.64
N LEU A 252 4.92 -19.81 -7.11
CA LEU A 252 5.52 -19.26 -5.89
C LEU A 252 5.28 -20.18 -4.68
N ARG A 253 4.07 -20.69 -4.54
CA ARG A 253 3.70 -21.64 -3.48
C ARG A 253 4.38 -23.01 -3.63
N GLU A 254 4.70 -23.41 -4.84
CA GLU A 254 5.44 -24.63 -5.15
C GLU A 254 6.95 -24.46 -5.02
N GLY A 255 7.44 -23.22 -4.88
CA GLY A 255 8.87 -22.91 -4.83
C GLY A 255 9.55 -22.93 -6.21
N ASP A 256 8.75 -22.95 -7.30
CA ASP A 256 9.30 -22.85 -8.67
C ASP A 256 9.56 -21.37 -9.03
N TYR A 257 10.67 -20.87 -8.52
CA TYR A 257 11.05 -19.47 -8.75
C TYR A 257 11.39 -19.16 -10.22
N ALA A 258 11.80 -20.15 -10.98
CA ALA A 258 12.02 -20.00 -12.43
C ALA A 258 10.68 -19.73 -13.15
N ALA A 259 9.61 -20.46 -12.78
CA ALA A 259 8.28 -20.20 -13.33
C ALA A 259 7.71 -18.84 -12.85
N VAL A 260 7.99 -18.43 -11.62
CA VAL A 260 7.66 -17.07 -11.14
C VAL A 260 8.34 -16.02 -11.99
N GLY A 261 9.63 -16.17 -12.28
CA GLY A 261 10.38 -15.26 -13.13
C GLY A 261 9.81 -15.18 -14.56
N ARG A 262 9.44 -16.32 -15.15
CA ARG A 262 8.73 -16.34 -16.44
C ARG A 262 7.40 -15.56 -16.38
N ALA A 263 6.60 -15.77 -15.34
CA ALA A 263 5.35 -15.04 -15.16
C ALA A 263 5.57 -13.53 -14.99
N MET A 264 6.64 -13.10 -14.31
CA MET A 264 7.04 -11.70 -14.22
C MET A 264 7.33 -11.12 -15.60
N THR A 265 8.10 -11.82 -16.42
CA THR A 265 8.46 -11.40 -17.78
C THR A 265 7.23 -11.31 -18.70
N GLU A 266 6.34 -12.29 -18.64
CA GLU A 266 5.08 -12.26 -19.39
C GLU A 266 4.19 -11.10 -18.95
N ASN A 267 4.11 -10.83 -17.64
CA ASN A 267 3.38 -9.69 -17.13
C ASN A 267 3.97 -8.35 -17.63
N GLN A 268 5.31 -8.24 -17.73
CA GLN A 268 5.96 -7.05 -18.31
C GLN A 268 5.52 -6.81 -19.75
N ILE A 269 5.41 -7.86 -20.56
CA ILE A 269 4.94 -7.74 -21.95
C ILE A 269 3.51 -7.18 -22.00
N MET A 270 2.62 -7.64 -21.11
CA MET A 270 1.26 -7.11 -21.04
C MET A 270 1.24 -5.63 -20.61
N LEU A 271 2.03 -5.28 -19.59
CA LEU A 271 2.15 -3.90 -19.12
C LEU A 271 2.73 -2.96 -20.19
N GLN A 272 3.67 -3.45 -20.99
CA GLN A 272 4.22 -2.75 -22.14
C GLN A 272 3.13 -2.52 -23.22
N GLY A 273 2.33 -3.54 -23.52
CA GLY A 273 1.17 -3.46 -24.41
C GLY A 273 0.13 -2.43 -23.93
N LEU A 274 -0.13 -2.35 -22.63
CA LEU A 274 -0.98 -1.33 -22.02
C LEU A 274 -0.38 0.09 -22.06
N GLY A 275 0.88 0.23 -22.47
CA GLY A 275 1.56 1.51 -22.62
C GLY A 275 1.96 2.15 -21.29
N VAL A 276 2.07 1.38 -20.21
CA VAL A 276 2.49 1.88 -18.89
C VAL A 276 3.99 1.75 -18.63
N SER A 277 4.74 1.12 -19.54
CA SER A 277 6.20 1.13 -19.48
C SER A 277 6.80 2.39 -20.12
N CYS A 278 8.10 2.61 -19.92
CA CYS A 278 8.86 3.68 -20.53
C CYS A 278 10.28 3.20 -20.92
N PRO A 279 11.00 3.95 -21.79
CA PRO A 279 12.33 3.54 -22.26
C PRO A 279 13.33 3.26 -21.14
N GLU A 280 13.31 4.05 -20.07
CA GLU A 280 14.21 3.90 -18.93
C GLU A 280 13.93 2.60 -18.17
N LEU A 281 12.64 2.26 -17.92
CA LEU A 281 12.25 0.98 -17.31
C LEU A 281 12.67 -0.19 -18.18
N GLU A 282 12.39 -0.13 -19.48
CA GLU A 282 12.77 -1.18 -20.45
C GLU A 282 14.29 -1.40 -20.52
N ASN A 283 15.05 -0.31 -20.38
CA ASN A 283 16.51 -0.40 -20.34
C ASN A 283 17.01 -1.18 -19.13
N LEU A 284 16.50 -0.87 -17.93
CA LEU A 284 16.89 -1.57 -16.70
C LEU A 284 16.42 -3.03 -16.71
N ILE A 285 15.20 -3.31 -17.17
CA ILE A 285 14.63 -4.66 -17.26
C ILE A 285 15.47 -5.51 -18.22
N ARG A 286 15.85 -4.96 -19.37
CA ARG A 286 16.71 -5.64 -20.34
C ARG A 286 18.10 -5.90 -19.78
N ALA A 287 18.67 -4.98 -19.03
CA ALA A 287 19.97 -5.16 -18.39
C ALA A 287 19.95 -6.26 -17.33
N ALA A 288 18.87 -6.39 -16.57
CA ALA A 288 18.71 -7.42 -15.56
C ALA A 288 18.46 -8.83 -16.16
N ALA A 289 17.87 -8.92 -17.35
CA ALA A 289 17.40 -10.18 -17.94
C ALA A 289 18.45 -11.31 -18.01
N PRO A 290 19.76 -11.07 -18.34
CA PRO A 290 20.76 -12.15 -18.40
C PRO A 290 21.10 -12.77 -17.02
N THR A 291 20.82 -12.08 -15.92
CA THR A 291 21.22 -12.47 -14.56
C THR A 291 20.04 -12.73 -13.64
N ALA A 292 18.82 -12.46 -14.10
CA ALA A 292 17.58 -12.62 -13.35
C ALA A 292 16.75 -13.78 -13.90
N LEU A 293 15.93 -14.39 -13.04
CA LEU A 293 14.90 -15.37 -13.41
C LEU A 293 13.75 -14.68 -14.17
N GLY A 294 13.52 -13.40 -13.87
CA GLY A 294 12.56 -12.54 -14.54
C GLY A 294 12.56 -11.15 -13.94
N ALA A 295 12.10 -10.16 -14.72
CA ALA A 295 12.07 -8.78 -14.30
C ALA A 295 10.83 -8.05 -14.86
N LYS A 296 10.33 -7.05 -14.12
CA LYS A 296 9.19 -6.23 -14.53
C LYS A 296 9.19 -4.88 -13.82
N LEU A 297 8.44 -3.94 -14.36
CA LEU A 297 8.14 -2.69 -13.65
C LEU A 297 7.32 -2.96 -12.37
N THR A 298 7.43 -2.09 -11.38
CA THR A 298 6.58 -2.07 -10.19
C THR A 298 5.81 -0.74 -10.09
N GLY A 299 4.68 -0.77 -9.38
CA GLY A 299 3.77 0.38 -9.29
C GLY A 299 3.01 0.64 -10.59
N ALA A 300 2.65 1.89 -10.83
CA ALA A 300 1.82 2.29 -11.97
C ALA A 300 2.59 2.39 -13.30
N GLY A 301 3.91 2.36 -13.27
CA GLY A 301 4.75 2.54 -14.45
C GLY A 301 4.98 4.00 -14.86
N GLY A 302 5.47 4.21 -16.08
CA GLY A 302 5.85 5.53 -16.60
C GLY A 302 7.17 6.07 -16.09
N GLY A 303 7.83 5.35 -15.20
CA GLY A 303 9.07 5.67 -14.48
C GLY A 303 9.11 4.92 -13.15
N GLY A 304 9.83 5.45 -12.17
CA GLY A 304 10.00 4.82 -10.86
C GLY A 304 10.89 3.59 -10.92
N CYS A 305 10.46 2.48 -10.30
CA CYS A 305 11.28 1.30 -10.14
C CYS A 305 10.85 0.11 -11.02
N MET A 306 11.81 -0.76 -11.27
CA MET A 306 11.61 -2.13 -11.71
C MET A 306 12.05 -3.10 -10.60
N VAL A 307 11.60 -4.35 -10.67
CA VAL A 307 12.00 -5.43 -9.78
C VAL A 307 12.46 -6.61 -10.61
N ALA A 308 13.58 -7.21 -10.20
CA ALA A 308 14.14 -8.43 -10.77
C ALA A 308 14.20 -9.54 -9.71
N LEU A 309 13.68 -10.72 -10.03
CA LEU A 309 13.83 -11.93 -9.21
C LEU A 309 15.12 -12.64 -9.64
N THR A 310 16.03 -12.91 -8.72
CA THR A 310 17.34 -13.48 -9.04
C THR A 310 17.88 -14.36 -7.92
N THR A 311 18.78 -15.29 -8.27
CA THR A 311 19.64 -16.05 -7.34
C THR A 311 21.02 -15.41 -7.18
N ASN A 312 21.36 -14.41 -8.00
CA ASN A 312 22.63 -13.71 -7.95
C ASN A 312 22.44 -12.18 -7.85
N PRO A 313 22.07 -11.67 -6.65
CA PRO A 313 21.68 -10.28 -6.47
C PRO A 313 22.81 -9.30 -6.81
N LYS A 314 24.06 -9.65 -6.53
CA LYS A 314 25.21 -8.79 -6.80
C LYS A 314 25.37 -8.54 -8.32
N GLN A 315 25.37 -9.60 -9.12
CA GLN A 315 25.54 -9.47 -10.56
C GLN A 315 24.35 -8.74 -11.20
N THR A 316 23.14 -8.98 -10.69
CA THR A 316 21.93 -8.31 -11.16
C THR A 316 21.95 -6.81 -10.81
N SER A 317 22.38 -6.44 -9.59
CA SER A 317 22.53 -5.03 -9.19
C SER A 317 23.57 -4.32 -10.06
N GLU A 318 24.76 -4.92 -10.25
CA GLU A 318 25.81 -4.36 -11.09
C GLU A 318 25.33 -4.12 -12.54
N ALA A 319 24.56 -5.05 -13.11
CA ALA A 319 23.99 -4.89 -14.46
C ALA A 319 22.99 -3.73 -14.54
N ILE A 320 22.15 -3.57 -13.51
CA ILE A 320 21.17 -2.48 -13.42
C ILE A 320 21.88 -1.13 -13.25
N GLU A 321 22.91 -1.05 -12.39
CA GLU A 321 23.70 0.17 -12.17
C GLU A 321 24.43 0.61 -13.43
N LEU A 322 25.06 -0.32 -14.17
CA LEU A 322 25.71 -0.07 -15.46
C LEU A 322 24.75 0.46 -16.53
N ALA A 323 23.47 0.12 -16.42
CA ALA A 323 22.40 0.63 -17.29
C ALA A 323 21.83 1.98 -16.83
N GLY A 324 22.38 2.57 -15.76
CA GLY A 324 21.96 3.87 -15.22
C GLY A 324 20.90 3.79 -14.12
N GLY A 325 20.60 2.59 -13.63
CA GLY A 325 19.75 2.40 -12.45
C GLY A 325 20.43 2.83 -11.16
N ARG A 326 19.61 3.09 -10.14
CA ARG A 326 20.06 3.47 -8.80
C ARG A 326 19.41 2.57 -7.75
#